data_98f66003b6067c8984c0aa5853b13952
#
_entry.id   98f66003b6067c8984c0aa5853b13952
#
_cell.length_a   1.000
_cell.length_b   1.000
_cell.length_c   1.000
_cell.angle_alpha   90.00
_cell.angle_beta   90.00
_cell.angle_gamma   90.00
#
_symmetry.space_group_name_H-M   'P 1'
#
loop_
_entity.id
_entity.type
_entity.pdbx_description
1 polymer ?
#
loop_
_entity_poly.entity_id
_entity_poly.type
_entity_poly.pdbx_seq_one_letter_code
_entity_poly.pdbx_strand_id
1 'polypeptide(L)'
;MVLKVIMLVVFFAIMLGVGFYSRKHTKDVNGFVLGGRSVGPWLTAFAYGTSYFSAVIFIGYAGQFGWKYGIASTWIGIGNALLGSLVAWVVLGRRTRLLTQELDTRTMPEFFEKRYSSKSLKLFSSIIIFIFLIPYTASLYNGLSRLFGMAFNVDYKICVIVMAALTGIYVIVGGYMATAINDFIQGLIMLVGIVAVIYAVLNNYGGLTGALDSLARINDPAVSDTPGVFASFLGPDVFNLFCVVVLTSLGTWGLPQMVQKFYAIKDERSIKTGTVVSTLFATIVAGGCYFLGGFGRLTGTDVATEGFDAIIPHLLEKLPAALMGLVVILVLSASMSTLSSLVLTSSSTLTIDFIKPVIAPKMDEKKQILIMRVMLVMFVAVSAVIAIVQYSSRITFIAQLMGVSWGAIAGAFLAPFLYGLYWKKTTVTACWTCFIWGTGIMTLNFISNTWGLFKFPAVMQSPINCGAVAMVGGLIIVPIVSLFTKKPDQKKVEEAFSCYEETVTVAHRKALD
;
A
#
# COMPACT_ATOMS: atom_id res chain seq x y z
N MET A 1 -15.21 -8.58 -27.04
CA MET A 1 -15.33 -7.15 -26.79
C MET A 1 -16.55 -6.83 -25.91
N VAL A 2 -17.77 -7.13 -26.37
CA VAL A 2 -19.03 -6.78 -25.67
C VAL A 2 -19.05 -7.25 -24.20
N LEU A 3 -18.71 -8.52 -23.91
CA LEU A 3 -18.70 -9.06 -22.55
C LEU A 3 -17.78 -8.26 -21.61
N LYS A 4 -16.56 -7.91 -22.04
CA LYS A 4 -15.61 -7.11 -21.24
C LYS A 4 -16.17 -5.74 -20.89
N VAL A 5 -16.84 -5.10 -21.85
CA VAL A 5 -17.48 -3.77 -21.66
C VAL A 5 -18.65 -3.87 -20.69
N ILE A 6 -19.52 -4.88 -20.83
CA ILE A 6 -20.63 -5.11 -19.89
C ILE A 6 -20.12 -5.29 -18.47
N MET A 7 -19.09 -6.16 -18.29
CA MET A 7 -18.49 -6.40 -16.98
C MET A 7 -17.93 -5.11 -16.36
N LEU A 8 -17.29 -4.24 -17.16
CA LEU A 8 -16.80 -2.94 -16.71
C LEU A 8 -17.93 -1.99 -16.27
N VAL A 9 -18.98 -1.89 -17.09
CA VAL A 9 -20.13 -1.01 -16.79
C VAL A 9 -20.81 -1.46 -15.50
N VAL A 10 -21.03 -2.77 -15.33
CA VAL A 10 -21.60 -3.33 -14.09
C VAL A 10 -20.70 -3.06 -12.89
N PHE A 11 -19.40 -3.30 -13.03
CA PHE A 11 -18.43 -3.03 -11.96
C PHE A 11 -18.47 -1.56 -11.50
N PHE A 12 -18.40 -0.60 -12.43
CA PHE A 12 -18.43 0.81 -12.10
C PHE A 12 -19.78 1.25 -11.54
N ALA A 13 -20.89 0.71 -12.05
CA ALA A 13 -22.23 0.99 -11.53
C ALA A 13 -22.35 0.57 -10.04
N ILE A 14 -21.79 -0.61 -9.68
CA ILE A 14 -21.75 -1.07 -8.29
C ILE A 14 -20.90 -0.12 -7.44
N MET A 15 -19.68 0.21 -7.88
CA MET A 15 -18.77 1.09 -7.12
C MET A 15 -19.37 2.48 -6.86
N LEU A 16 -19.97 3.09 -7.89
CA LEU A 16 -20.66 4.38 -7.75
C LEU A 16 -21.91 4.27 -6.88
N GLY A 17 -22.70 3.21 -7.05
CA GLY A 17 -23.88 2.93 -6.22
C GLY A 17 -23.53 2.86 -4.72
N VAL A 18 -22.46 2.15 -4.38
CA VAL A 18 -21.92 2.11 -2.99
C VAL A 18 -21.49 3.49 -2.53
N GLY A 19 -20.84 4.29 -3.39
CA GLY A 19 -20.46 5.66 -3.08
C GLY A 19 -21.68 6.52 -2.67
N PHE A 20 -22.75 6.49 -3.46
CA PHE A 20 -23.98 7.21 -3.15
C PHE A 20 -24.70 6.67 -1.91
N TYR A 21 -24.77 5.35 -1.73
CA TYR A 21 -25.34 4.72 -0.53
C TYR A 21 -24.61 5.16 0.73
N SER A 22 -23.29 5.27 0.69
CA SER A 22 -22.44 5.61 1.84
C SER A 22 -22.46 7.10 2.19
N ARG A 23 -23.04 7.96 1.37
CA ARG A 23 -23.10 9.42 1.59
C ARG A 23 -23.66 9.82 2.96
N LYS A 24 -24.56 9.00 3.51
CA LYS A 24 -25.13 9.23 4.84
C LYS A 24 -24.13 9.22 5.98
N HIS A 25 -22.94 8.60 5.80
CA HIS A 25 -21.87 8.49 6.79
C HIS A 25 -20.84 9.62 6.70
N THR A 26 -20.99 10.57 5.78
CA THR A 26 -20.03 11.67 5.53
C THR A 26 -20.51 13.01 6.06
N LYS A 27 -21.28 13.00 7.16
CA LYS A 27 -21.87 14.22 7.73
C LYS A 27 -20.88 15.06 8.54
N ASP A 28 -19.91 14.40 9.17
CA ASP A 28 -18.84 14.99 9.97
C ASP A 28 -17.45 14.52 9.51
N VAL A 29 -16.40 15.14 10.02
CA VAL A 29 -15.01 14.83 9.64
C VAL A 29 -14.64 13.39 10.04
N ASN A 30 -15.06 12.93 11.21
CA ASN A 30 -14.77 11.58 11.68
C ASN A 30 -15.45 10.50 10.82
N GLY A 31 -16.70 10.73 10.43
CA GLY A 31 -17.43 9.88 9.49
C GLY A 31 -16.76 9.84 8.12
N PHE A 32 -16.32 10.99 7.60
CA PHE A 32 -15.67 11.08 6.29
C PHE A 32 -14.30 10.38 6.26
N VAL A 33 -13.47 10.52 7.32
CA VAL A 33 -12.08 10.05 7.38
C VAL A 33 -11.93 8.64 7.93
N LEU A 34 -12.77 8.24 8.92
CA LEU A 34 -12.65 6.97 9.66
C LEU A 34 -13.95 6.14 9.66
N GLY A 35 -15.00 6.55 8.94
CA GLY A 35 -16.29 5.86 9.01
C GLY A 35 -16.91 5.86 10.42
N GLY A 36 -16.62 6.89 11.22
CA GLY A 36 -17.10 7.01 12.61
C GLY A 36 -16.50 5.99 13.58
N ARG A 37 -15.35 5.38 13.27
CA ARG A 37 -14.72 4.28 14.05
C ARG A 37 -15.67 3.09 14.31
N SER A 38 -16.58 2.82 13.38
CA SER A 38 -17.62 1.79 13.50
C SER A 38 -17.49 0.65 12.52
N VAL A 39 -16.33 0.53 11.86
CA VAL A 39 -16.11 -0.43 10.78
C VAL A 39 -15.91 -1.83 11.34
N GLY A 40 -16.71 -2.77 10.87
CA GLY A 40 -16.68 -4.15 11.32
C GLY A 40 -15.44 -4.92 10.84
N PRO A 41 -15.20 -6.12 11.41
CA PRO A 41 -13.95 -6.87 11.19
C PRO A 41 -13.70 -7.26 9.74
N TRP A 42 -14.72 -7.69 9.02
CA TRP A 42 -14.61 -8.10 7.63
C TRP A 42 -14.25 -6.92 6.70
N LEU A 43 -14.98 -5.81 6.84
CA LEU A 43 -14.69 -4.61 6.04
C LEU A 43 -13.29 -4.08 6.34
N THR A 44 -12.85 -4.05 7.61
CA THR A 44 -11.51 -3.58 7.97
C THR A 44 -10.41 -4.52 7.46
N ALA A 45 -10.62 -5.85 7.55
CA ALA A 45 -9.66 -6.83 7.08
C ALA A 45 -9.45 -6.75 5.56
N PHE A 46 -10.54 -6.67 4.82
CA PHE A 46 -10.49 -6.50 3.37
C PHE A 46 -9.93 -5.14 2.98
N ALA A 47 -10.35 -4.05 3.65
CA ALA A 47 -9.79 -2.72 3.41
C ALA A 47 -8.27 -2.67 3.70
N TYR A 48 -7.77 -3.37 4.71
CA TYR A 48 -6.34 -3.51 4.95
C TYR A 48 -5.66 -4.29 3.82
N GLY A 49 -6.15 -5.48 3.51
CA GLY A 49 -5.57 -6.35 2.48
C GLY A 49 -5.55 -5.71 1.10
N THR A 50 -6.67 -5.16 0.65
CA THR A 50 -6.81 -4.55 -0.68
C THR A 50 -6.06 -3.22 -0.82
N SER A 51 -5.91 -2.44 0.25
CA SER A 51 -5.14 -1.18 0.21
C SER A 51 -3.64 -1.40 -0.01
N TYR A 52 -3.14 -2.58 0.34
CA TYR A 52 -1.77 -3.01 0.11
C TYR A 52 -1.60 -3.58 -1.30
N PHE A 53 -2.56 -4.36 -1.76
CA PHE A 53 -2.49 -5.06 -3.04
C PHE A 53 -3.04 -4.21 -4.18
N SER A 54 -2.24 -3.97 -5.20
CA SER A 54 -2.58 -3.05 -6.31
C SER A 54 -2.04 -3.54 -7.66
N ALA A 55 -2.38 -2.83 -8.74
CA ALA A 55 -1.76 -3.06 -10.05
C ALA A 55 -0.22 -2.94 -10.00
N VAL A 56 0.33 -2.13 -9.08
CA VAL A 56 1.78 -2.02 -8.89
C VAL A 56 2.36 -3.36 -8.47
N ILE A 57 1.69 -4.06 -7.54
CA ILE A 57 2.12 -5.40 -7.10
C ILE A 57 1.91 -6.41 -8.22
N PHE A 58 0.72 -6.43 -8.84
CA PHE A 58 0.36 -7.44 -9.82
C PHE A 58 1.14 -7.30 -11.13
N ILE A 59 1.26 -6.08 -11.68
CA ILE A 59 1.95 -5.84 -12.95
C ILE A 59 3.44 -5.57 -12.75
N GLY A 60 3.77 -4.58 -11.89
CA GLY A 60 5.14 -4.12 -11.71
C GLY A 60 6.00 -5.08 -10.88
N TYR A 61 5.63 -5.30 -9.61
CA TYR A 61 6.46 -6.10 -8.70
C TYR A 61 6.48 -7.58 -9.07
N ALA A 62 5.32 -8.19 -9.32
CA ALA A 62 5.26 -9.60 -9.70
C ALA A 62 6.01 -9.86 -11.02
N GLY A 63 5.87 -8.98 -12.02
CA GLY A 63 6.61 -9.08 -13.28
C GLY A 63 8.12 -8.93 -13.07
N GLN A 64 8.56 -7.82 -12.48
CA GLN A 64 9.98 -7.52 -12.30
C GLN A 64 10.70 -8.54 -11.40
N PHE A 65 10.11 -8.88 -10.25
CA PHE A 65 10.77 -9.77 -9.29
C PHE A 65 10.60 -11.25 -9.66
N GLY A 66 9.48 -11.60 -10.30
CA GLY A 66 9.35 -12.93 -10.91
C GLY A 66 10.41 -13.18 -11.99
N TRP A 67 10.65 -12.21 -12.86
CA TRP A 67 11.74 -12.28 -13.84
C TRP A 67 13.12 -12.41 -13.19
N LYS A 68 13.40 -11.59 -12.15
CA LYS A 68 14.70 -11.59 -11.48
C LYS A 68 14.98 -12.85 -10.68
N TYR A 69 13.99 -13.33 -9.92
CA TYR A 69 14.19 -14.37 -8.91
C TYR A 69 13.52 -15.71 -9.25
N GLY A 70 12.75 -15.77 -10.35
CA GLY A 70 11.96 -16.95 -10.68
C GLY A 70 10.93 -17.25 -9.59
N ILE A 71 10.71 -18.55 -9.31
CA ILE A 71 9.73 -18.99 -8.32
C ILE A 71 10.05 -18.51 -6.89
N ALA A 72 11.31 -18.20 -6.59
CA ALA A 72 11.71 -17.64 -5.31
C ALA A 72 11.07 -16.28 -5.00
N SER A 73 10.54 -15.56 -6.01
CA SER A 73 9.74 -14.34 -5.78
C SER A 73 8.53 -14.59 -4.89
N THR A 74 8.04 -15.83 -4.78
CA THR A 74 6.95 -16.21 -3.86
C THR A 74 7.27 -15.87 -2.40
N TRP A 75 8.55 -15.83 -2.00
CA TRP A 75 8.96 -15.39 -0.66
C TRP A 75 8.54 -13.97 -0.33
N ILE A 76 8.42 -13.11 -1.34
CA ILE A 76 7.91 -11.74 -1.14
C ILE A 76 6.45 -11.81 -0.67
N GLY A 77 5.63 -12.63 -1.32
CA GLY A 77 4.24 -12.85 -0.93
C GLY A 77 4.08 -13.48 0.45
N ILE A 78 4.92 -14.47 0.78
CA ILE A 78 4.97 -15.10 2.11
C ILE A 78 5.36 -14.06 3.17
N GLY A 79 6.40 -13.27 2.93
CA GLY A 79 6.81 -12.18 3.82
C GLY A 79 5.69 -11.15 4.04
N ASN A 80 4.99 -10.81 2.98
CA ASN A 80 3.85 -9.88 3.05
C ASN A 80 2.68 -10.45 3.86
N ALA A 81 2.38 -11.74 3.74
CA ALA A 81 1.34 -12.37 4.55
C ALA A 81 1.74 -12.47 6.03
N LEU A 82 2.98 -12.88 6.31
CA LEU A 82 3.45 -13.08 7.67
C LEU A 82 3.84 -11.76 8.36
N LEU A 83 4.80 -11.02 7.80
CA LEU A 83 5.29 -9.78 8.41
C LEU A 83 4.39 -8.59 8.10
N GLY A 84 3.95 -8.44 6.86
CA GLY A 84 3.14 -7.31 6.40
C GLY A 84 1.69 -7.36 6.87
N SER A 85 1.14 -8.55 7.16
CA SER A 85 -0.24 -8.71 7.64
C SER A 85 -0.28 -9.31 9.04
N LEU A 86 0.02 -10.60 9.23
CA LEU A 86 -0.14 -11.28 10.52
C LEU A 86 0.55 -10.52 11.66
N VAL A 87 1.85 -10.30 11.56
CA VAL A 87 2.62 -9.63 12.62
C VAL A 87 2.21 -8.16 12.75
N ALA A 88 1.92 -7.47 11.65
CA ALA A 88 1.42 -6.09 11.68
C ALA A 88 0.12 -5.97 12.50
N TRP A 89 -0.85 -6.85 12.27
CA TRP A 89 -2.10 -6.87 13.04
C TRP A 89 -1.90 -7.18 14.52
N VAL A 90 -1.03 -8.16 14.83
CA VAL A 90 -0.73 -8.54 16.21
C VAL A 90 -0.01 -7.41 16.94
N VAL A 91 0.98 -6.80 16.30
CA VAL A 91 1.81 -5.76 16.91
C VAL A 91 1.08 -4.41 16.92
N LEU A 92 0.51 -3.97 15.81
CA LEU A 92 -0.05 -2.63 15.70
C LEU A 92 -1.53 -2.56 16.07
N GLY A 93 -2.33 -3.58 15.72
CA GLY A 93 -3.80 -3.49 15.73
C GLY A 93 -4.39 -2.98 17.03
N ARG A 94 -4.17 -3.69 18.13
CA ARG A 94 -4.75 -3.32 19.45
C ARG A 94 -4.18 -1.99 19.96
N ARG A 95 -2.86 -1.85 19.95
CA ARG A 95 -2.21 -0.65 20.51
C ARG A 95 -2.53 0.60 19.73
N THR A 96 -2.55 0.52 18.41
CA THR A 96 -2.95 1.66 17.57
C THR A 96 -4.37 2.08 17.86
N ARG A 97 -5.32 1.12 17.88
CA ARG A 97 -6.71 1.44 18.15
C ARG A 97 -6.91 2.15 19.50
N LEU A 98 -6.38 1.58 20.58
CA LEU A 98 -6.54 2.12 21.93
C LEU A 98 -5.90 3.51 22.08
N LEU A 99 -4.62 3.64 21.71
CA LEU A 99 -3.91 4.91 21.89
C LEU A 99 -4.45 6.03 20.99
N THR A 100 -4.88 5.71 19.77
CA THR A 100 -5.47 6.72 18.88
C THR A 100 -6.88 7.13 19.29
N GLN A 101 -7.59 6.28 20.01
CA GLN A 101 -8.88 6.61 20.61
C GLN A 101 -8.68 7.48 21.86
N GLU A 102 -7.76 7.13 22.75
CA GLU A 102 -7.40 7.91 23.93
C GLU A 102 -6.92 9.31 23.54
N LEU A 103 -6.02 9.39 22.58
CA LEU A 103 -5.50 10.67 22.08
C LEU A 103 -6.49 11.41 21.15
N ASP A 104 -7.66 10.85 20.84
CA ASP A 104 -8.62 11.37 19.85
C ASP A 104 -7.94 11.84 18.57
N THR A 105 -7.19 10.95 17.90
CA THR A 105 -6.46 11.25 16.66
C THR A 105 -7.12 10.58 15.46
N ARG A 106 -7.22 11.29 14.34
CA ARG A 106 -7.87 10.83 13.10
C ARG A 106 -6.87 10.47 12.01
N THR A 107 -5.65 11.03 12.13
CA THR A 107 -4.57 10.88 11.16
C THR A 107 -3.27 10.49 11.86
N MET A 108 -2.32 9.96 11.10
CA MET A 108 -0.98 9.66 11.64
C MET A 108 -0.22 10.93 12.08
N PRO A 109 -0.27 12.08 11.37
CA PRO A 109 0.29 13.34 11.86
C PRO A 109 -0.32 13.84 13.18
N GLU A 110 -1.65 13.72 13.39
CA GLU A 110 -2.25 14.03 14.70
C GLU A 110 -1.71 13.13 15.81
N PHE A 111 -1.47 11.85 15.52
CA PHE A 111 -0.82 10.94 16.46
C PHE A 111 0.58 11.46 16.85
N PHE A 112 1.41 11.86 15.89
CA PHE A 112 2.73 12.41 16.19
C PHE A 112 2.63 13.70 17.00
N GLU A 113 1.70 14.60 16.69
CA GLU A 113 1.49 15.82 17.48
C GLU A 113 1.17 15.48 18.94
N LYS A 114 0.13 14.66 19.18
CA LYS A 114 -0.38 14.42 20.52
C LYS A 114 0.54 13.52 21.33
N ARG A 115 1.07 12.45 20.72
CA ARG A 115 1.98 11.51 21.38
C ARG A 115 3.31 12.15 21.79
N TYR A 116 3.82 13.06 20.97
CA TYR A 116 5.11 13.72 21.18
C TYR A 116 5.00 15.18 21.61
N SER A 117 3.79 15.71 21.77
CA SER A 117 3.53 17.13 22.10
C SER A 117 4.25 18.11 21.15
N SER A 118 4.25 17.82 19.85
CA SER A 118 5.00 18.56 18.84
C SER A 118 4.15 18.91 17.61
N LYS A 119 3.69 20.16 17.52
CA LYS A 119 2.96 20.66 16.35
C LYS A 119 3.80 20.60 15.06
N SER A 120 5.11 20.79 15.16
CA SER A 120 5.98 20.73 14.00
C SER A 120 6.06 19.32 13.40
N LEU A 121 6.08 18.26 14.20
CA LEU A 121 6.02 16.89 13.69
C LEU A 121 4.73 16.65 12.89
N LYS A 122 3.58 17.15 13.35
CA LYS A 122 2.31 17.09 12.60
C LYS A 122 2.41 17.76 11.24
N LEU A 123 2.89 19.01 11.21
CA LEU A 123 2.97 19.78 9.97
C LEU A 123 3.89 19.11 8.95
N PHE A 124 5.10 18.72 9.38
CA PHE A 124 6.07 18.11 8.47
C PHE A 124 5.65 16.72 8.01
N SER A 125 5.08 15.88 8.88
CA SER A 125 4.58 14.58 8.47
C SER A 125 3.43 14.68 7.47
N SER A 126 2.56 15.68 7.60
CA SER A 126 1.48 15.90 6.62
C SER A 126 2.01 16.28 5.23
N ILE A 127 3.07 17.10 5.17
CA ILE A 127 3.74 17.46 3.92
C ILE A 127 4.44 16.24 3.30
N ILE A 128 5.18 15.47 4.12
CA ILE A 128 5.85 14.24 3.67
C ILE A 128 4.83 13.27 3.06
N ILE A 129 3.72 13.03 3.74
CA ILE A 129 2.64 12.15 3.25
C ILE A 129 2.12 12.65 1.90
N PHE A 130 1.77 13.92 1.80
CA PHE A 130 1.21 14.48 0.58
C PHE A 130 2.17 14.33 -0.60
N ILE A 131 3.44 14.72 -0.43
CA ILE A 131 4.45 14.68 -1.51
C ILE A 131 4.75 13.24 -1.93
N PHE A 132 5.07 12.36 -0.98
CA PHE A 132 5.56 11.03 -1.31
C PHE A 132 4.46 10.02 -1.66
N LEU A 133 3.18 10.30 -1.40
CA LEU A 133 2.09 9.48 -1.95
C LEU A 133 1.82 9.73 -3.44
N ILE A 134 2.25 10.87 -4.00
CA ILE A 134 2.08 11.18 -5.42
C ILE A 134 2.79 10.16 -6.34
N PRO A 135 4.09 9.84 -6.17
CA PRO A 135 4.75 8.82 -6.98
C PRO A 135 4.07 7.45 -6.93
N TYR A 136 3.59 7.05 -5.75
CA TYR A 136 2.85 5.79 -5.61
C TYR A 136 1.54 5.82 -6.38
N THR A 137 0.78 6.90 -6.30
CA THR A 137 -0.47 7.05 -7.06
C THR A 137 -0.21 7.06 -8.57
N ALA A 138 0.85 7.72 -9.02
CA ALA A 138 1.25 7.71 -10.42
C ALA A 138 1.62 6.30 -10.91
N SER A 139 2.30 5.50 -10.08
CA SER A 139 2.64 4.11 -10.43
C SER A 139 1.41 3.22 -10.59
N LEU A 140 0.33 3.48 -9.84
CA LEU A 140 -0.96 2.78 -9.99
C LEU A 140 -1.59 3.03 -11.36
N TYR A 141 -1.61 4.29 -11.81
CA TYR A 141 -2.10 4.63 -13.14
C TYR A 141 -1.29 3.97 -14.23
N ASN A 142 0.04 3.92 -14.08
CA ASN A 142 0.93 3.26 -15.04
C ASN A 142 0.62 1.76 -15.17
N GLY A 143 0.50 1.04 -14.05
CA GLY A 143 0.19 -0.39 -14.05
C GLY A 143 -1.16 -0.70 -14.69
N LEU A 144 -2.17 0.07 -14.29
CA LEU A 144 -3.54 -0.12 -14.79
C LEU A 144 -3.65 0.16 -16.29
N SER A 145 -3.03 1.24 -16.77
CA SER A 145 -3.15 1.67 -18.17
C SER A 145 -2.46 0.72 -19.14
N ARG A 146 -1.37 0.04 -18.72
CA ARG A 146 -0.73 -1.00 -19.55
C ARG A 146 -1.68 -2.16 -19.80
N LEU A 147 -2.38 -2.63 -18.76
CA LEU A 147 -3.36 -3.70 -18.91
C LEU A 147 -4.54 -3.28 -19.79
N PHE A 148 -5.06 -2.07 -19.61
CA PHE A 148 -6.15 -1.55 -20.41
C PHE A 148 -5.77 -1.38 -21.89
N GLY A 149 -4.57 -0.88 -22.17
CA GLY A 149 -4.03 -0.79 -23.52
C GLY A 149 -4.04 -2.15 -24.20
N MET A 150 -3.55 -3.20 -23.51
CA MET A 150 -3.55 -4.56 -24.01
C MET A 150 -4.97 -5.14 -24.18
N ALA A 151 -5.85 -4.97 -23.19
CA ALA A 151 -7.16 -5.62 -23.18
C ALA A 151 -8.18 -5.00 -24.14
N PHE A 152 -8.09 -3.67 -24.38
CA PHE A 152 -9.09 -2.89 -25.12
C PHE A 152 -8.52 -2.10 -26.31
N ASN A 153 -7.21 -2.03 -26.46
CA ASN A 153 -6.53 -1.18 -27.44
C ASN A 153 -6.93 0.31 -27.31
N VAL A 154 -7.03 0.79 -26.06
CA VAL A 154 -7.38 2.20 -25.74
C VAL A 154 -6.10 2.97 -25.42
N ASP A 155 -6.06 4.24 -25.83
CA ASP A 155 -4.93 5.14 -25.53
C ASP A 155 -4.71 5.26 -24.01
N TYR A 156 -3.44 5.22 -23.62
CA TYR A 156 -3.01 5.28 -22.22
C TYR A 156 -3.56 6.51 -21.48
N LYS A 157 -3.52 7.70 -22.12
CA LYS A 157 -3.95 8.95 -21.47
C LYS A 157 -5.45 8.93 -21.18
N ILE A 158 -6.24 8.36 -22.07
CA ILE A 158 -7.69 8.20 -21.89
C ILE A 158 -7.96 7.29 -20.70
N CYS A 159 -7.25 6.15 -20.60
CA CYS A 159 -7.37 5.24 -19.47
C CYS A 159 -7.06 5.94 -18.14
N VAL A 160 -5.95 6.67 -18.04
CA VAL A 160 -5.56 7.41 -16.83
C VAL A 160 -6.65 8.41 -16.42
N ILE A 161 -7.15 9.21 -17.36
CA ILE A 161 -8.17 10.24 -17.08
C ILE A 161 -9.48 9.61 -16.61
N VAL A 162 -9.95 8.58 -17.29
CA VAL A 162 -11.22 7.90 -16.94
C VAL A 162 -11.11 7.28 -15.55
N MET A 163 -10.00 6.59 -15.25
CA MET A 163 -9.81 5.95 -13.95
C MET A 163 -9.68 6.96 -12.81
N ALA A 164 -8.95 8.06 -13.05
CA ALA A 164 -8.82 9.15 -12.10
C ALA A 164 -10.20 9.78 -11.77
N ALA A 165 -11.00 10.05 -12.79
CA ALA A 165 -12.34 10.61 -12.62
C ALA A 165 -13.27 9.65 -11.85
N LEU A 166 -13.33 8.38 -12.23
CA LEU A 166 -14.22 7.39 -11.60
C LEU A 166 -13.87 7.17 -10.14
N THR A 167 -12.58 7.01 -9.83
CA THR A 167 -12.13 6.85 -8.43
C THR A 167 -12.44 8.11 -7.62
N GLY A 168 -12.14 9.28 -8.15
CA GLY A 168 -12.45 10.55 -7.50
C GLY A 168 -13.91 10.68 -7.12
N ILE A 169 -14.82 10.36 -8.03
CA ILE A 169 -16.27 10.54 -7.82
C ILE A 169 -16.76 9.75 -6.61
N TYR A 170 -16.51 8.42 -6.52
CA TYR A 170 -17.07 7.65 -5.42
C TYR A 170 -16.44 7.96 -4.06
N VAL A 171 -15.14 8.34 -4.02
CA VAL A 171 -14.48 8.74 -2.78
C VAL A 171 -14.97 10.09 -2.30
N ILE A 172 -15.14 11.08 -3.20
CA ILE A 172 -15.68 12.40 -2.89
C ILE A 172 -17.06 12.30 -2.26
N VAL A 173 -17.91 11.41 -2.78
CA VAL A 173 -19.31 11.27 -2.33
C VAL A 173 -19.42 10.49 -1.04
N GLY A 174 -18.73 9.35 -0.94
CA GLY A 174 -18.96 8.35 0.11
C GLY A 174 -17.89 8.28 1.20
N GLY A 175 -16.74 8.94 1.07
CA GLY A 175 -15.65 8.94 2.05
C GLY A 175 -15.16 7.53 2.43
N TYR A 176 -14.70 7.37 3.67
CA TYR A 176 -14.10 6.11 4.17
C TYR A 176 -15.05 4.92 4.10
N MET A 177 -16.35 5.11 4.43
CA MET A 177 -17.30 3.99 4.43
C MET A 177 -17.52 3.42 3.03
N ALA A 178 -17.60 4.30 2.00
CA ALA A 178 -17.69 3.87 0.61
C ALA A 178 -16.43 3.10 0.20
N THR A 179 -15.25 3.61 0.60
CA THR A 179 -13.98 2.92 0.36
C THR A 179 -13.99 1.53 0.98
N ALA A 180 -14.35 1.40 2.25
CA ALA A 180 -14.33 0.12 2.97
C ALA A 180 -15.30 -0.93 2.39
N ILE A 181 -16.50 -0.52 1.96
CA ILE A 181 -17.47 -1.42 1.33
C ILE A 181 -17.00 -1.81 -0.08
N ASN A 182 -16.49 -0.86 -0.85
CA ASN A 182 -15.93 -1.15 -2.16
C ASN A 182 -14.71 -2.08 -2.04
N ASP A 183 -13.81 -1.84 -1.07
CA ASP A 183 -12.66 -2.68 -0.78
C ASP A 183 -13.06 -4.14 -0.48
N PHE A 184 -14.18 -4.35 0.23
CA PHE A 184 -14.71 -5.68 0.50
C PHE A 184 -15.15 -6.39 -0.80
N ILE A 185 -15.94 -5.73 -1.64
CA ILE A 185 -16.42 -6.27 -2.91
C ILE A 185 -15.22 -6.55 -3.85
N GLN A 186 -14.33 -5.59 -3.97
CA GLN A 186 -13.12 -5.69 -4.78
C GLN A 186 -12.20 -6.80 -4.30
N GLY A 187 -12.05 -6.97 -3.00
CA GLY A 187 -11.26 -8.03 -2.41
C GLY A 187 -11.81 -9.43 -2.70
N LEU A 188 -13.12 -9.62 -2.71
CA LEU A 188 -13.73 -10.88 -3.14
C LEU A 188 -13.42 -11.19 -4.61
N ILE A 189 -13.49 -10.19 -5.47
CA ILE A 189 -13.11 -10.32 -6.90
C ILE A 189 -11.63 -10.71 -7.02
N MET A 190 -10.76 -10.08 -6.21
CA MET A 190 -9.32 -10.37 -6.23
C MET A 190 -9.02 -11.81 -5.78
N LEU A 191 -9.67 -12.31 -4.73
CA LEU A 191 -9.50 -13.69 -4.26
C LEU A 191 -9.85 -14.72 -5.32
N VAL A 192 -11.02 -14.56 -5.95
CA VAL A 192 -11.46 -15.49 -7.01
C VAL A 192 -10.62 -15.32 -8.27
N GLY A 193 -10.36 -14.08 -8.65
CA GLY A 193 -9.65 -13.75 -9.88
C GLY A 193 -8.23 -14.28 -9.91
N ILE A 194 -7.46 -14.09 -8.82
CA ILE A 194 -6.05 -14.54 -8.81
C ILE A 194 -5.93 -16.05 -8.91
N VAL A 195 -6.79 -16.80 -8.21
CA VAL A 195 -6.78 -18.27 -8.26
C VAL A 195 -7.12 -18.76 -9.67
N ALA A 196 -8.16 -18.18 -10.29
CA ALA A 196 -8.57 -18.53 -11.65
C ALA A 196 -7.46 -18.23 -12.68
N VAL A 197 -6.78 -17.08 -12.52
CA VAL A 197 -5.68 -16.67 -13.41
C VAL A 197 -4.48 -17.62 -13.27
N ILE A 198 -4.05 -17.93 -12.04
CA ILE A 198 -2.94 -18.86 -11.79
C ILE A 198 -3.25 -20.21 -12.45
N TYR A 199 -4.43 -20.77 -12.20
CA TYR A 199 -4.85 -22.05 -12.77
C TYR A 199 -4.78 -22.03 -14.31
N ALA A 200 -5.34 -20.99 -14.92
CA ALA A 200 -5.40 -20.89 -16.37
C ALA A 200 -4.01 -20.69 -17.01
N VAL A 201 -3.16 -19.86 -16.40
CA VAL A 201 -1.79 -19.64 -16.88
C VAL A 201 -0.97 -20.93 -16.78
N LEU A 202 -0.99 -21.61 -15.63
CA LEU A 202 -0.25 -22.86 -15.45
C LEU A 202 -0.71 -23.96 -16.40
N ASN A 203 -2.00 -24.01 -16.70
CA ASN A 203 -2.56 -25.00 -17.64
C ASN A 203 -1.97 -24.86 -19.05
N ASN A 204 -1.60 -23.63 -19.47
CA ASN A 204 -0.93 -23.41 -20.75
C ASN A 204 0.50 -23.99 -20.82
N TYR A 205 1.09 -24.33 -19.67
CA TYR A 205 2.43 -24.90 -19.55
C TYR A 205 2.44 -26.36 -19.07
N GLY A 206 1.31 -27.07 -19.15
CA GLY A 206 1.20 -28.45 -18.69
C GLY A 206 1.01 -28.61 -17.18
N GLY A 207 0.38 -27.62 -16.54
CA GLY A 207 0.19 -27.55 -15.10
C GLY A 207 1.42 -27.04 -14.35
N LEU A 208 1.38 -27.16 -13.03
CA LEU A 208 2.47 -26.67 -12.17
C LEU A 208 3.81 -27.37 -12.46
N THR A 209 3.80 -28.69 -12.59
CA THR A 209 5.01 -29.47 -12.85
C THR A 209 5.63 -29.09 -14.19
N GLY A 210 4.82 -29.02 -15.27
CA GLY A 210 5.31 -28.63 -16.59
C GLY A 210 5.87 -27.19 -16.62
N ALA A 211 5.24 -26.27 -15.89
CA ALA A 211 5.72 -24.90 -15.77
C ALA A 211 7.05 -24.83 -15.01
N LEU A 212 7.22 -25.58 -13.90
CA LEU A 212 8.47 -25.66 -13.14
C LEU A 212 9.59 -26.31 -13.95
N ASP A 213 9.31 -27.40 -14.66
CA ASP A 213 10.28 -28.06 -15.54
C ASP A 213 10.74 -27.13 -16.66
N SER A 214 9.81 -26.36 -17.23
CA SER A 214 10.11 -25.37 -18.27
C SER A 214 10.98 -24.23 -17.71
N LEU A 215 10.67 -23.75 -16.50
CA LEU A 215 11.43 -22.70 -15.82
C LEU A 215 12.85 -23.19 -15.44
N ALA A 216 12.99 -24.44 -15.01
CA ALA A 216 14.29 -25.04 -14.67
C ALA A 216 15.25 -25.19 -15.86
N ARG A 217 14.71 -25.23 -17.09
CA ARG A 217 15.51 -25.30 -18.32
C ARG A 217 16.03 -23.93 -18.80
N ILE A 218 15.54 -22.85 -18.22
CA ILE A 218 15.99 -21.50 -18.59
C ILE A 218 17.35 -21.25 -17.98
N ASN A 219 18.36 -21.03 -18.81
CA ASN A 219 19.69 -20.62 -18.41
C ASN A 219 19.91 -19.16 -18.83
N ASP A 220 20.41 -18.37 -17.90
CA ASP A 220 20.77 -16.97 -18.11
C ASP A 220 22.13 -16.71 -17.41
N PRO A 221 23.26 -16.94 -18.11
CA PRO A 221 24.61 -16.77 -17.54
C PRO A 221 24.90 -15.34 -17.08
N ALA A 222 24.16 -14.34 -17.58
CA ALA A 222 24.30 -12.97 -17.10
C ALA A 222 23.75 -12.78 -15.67
N VAL A 223 22.90 -13.71 -15.22
CA VAL A 223 22.29 -13.68 -13.87
C VAL A 223 22.94 -14.72 -12.96
N SER A 224 23.11 -15.96 -13.44
CA SER A 224 23.71 -17.06 -12.67
C SER A 224 24.15 -18.22 -13.56
N ASP A 225 25.30 -18.79 -13.24
CA ASP A 225 25.82 -20.01 -13.90
C ASP A 225 25.17 -21.30 -13.35
N THR A 226 24.31 -21.19 -12.33
CA THR A 226 23.67 -22.35 -11.69
C THR A 226 22.49 -22.84 -12.52
N PRO A 227 22.50 -24.06 -13.06
CA PRO A 227 21.35 -24.61 -13.79
C PRO A 227 20.10 -24.68 -12.91
N GLY A 228 18.94 -24.34 -13.49
CA GLY A 228 17.67 -24.42 -12.78
C GLY A 228 17.46 -23.40 -11.67
N VAL A 229 18.31 -22.38 -11.57
CA VAL A 229 18.27 -21.37 -10.49
C VAL A 229 16.92 -20.66 -10.37
N PHE A 230 16.21 -20.44 -11.47
CA PHE A 230 14.91 -19.78 -11.47
C PHE A 230 13.76 -20.66 -10.94
N ALA A 231 13.93 -21.97 -10.93
CA ALA A 231 13.01 -22.91 -10.29
C ALA A 231 13.47 -23.29 -8.87
N SER A 232 14.58 -22.71 -8.38
CA SER A 232 15.11 -23.02 -7.05
C SER A 232 14.39 -22.26 -5.94
N PHE A 233 14.50 -22.78 -4.72
CA PHE A 233 13.84 -22.24 -3.53
C PHE A 233 14.29 -20.82 -3.13
N LEU A 234 15.56 -20.47 -3.33
CA LEU A 234 16.14 -19.20 -2.94
C LEU A 234 16.41 -18.25 -4.13
N GLY A 235 16.35 -18.75 -5.36
CA GLY A 235 16.66 -17.97 -6.55
C GLY A 235 18.12 -17.53 -6.68
N PRO A 236 18.43 -16.66 -7.65
CA PRO A 236 19.81 -16.27 -7.94
C PRO A 236 20.39 -15.20 -6.98
N ASP A 237 19.54 -14.44 -6.27
CA ASP A 237 19.99 -13.28 -5.47
C ASP A 237 19.16 -13.14 -4.20
N VAL A 238 19.57 -13.84 -3.16
CA VAL A 238 18.90 -13.91 -1.85
C VAL A 238 18.91 -12.56 -1.14
N PHE A 239 20.00 -11.79 -1.25
CA PHE A 239 20.11 -10.52 -0.55
C PHE A 239 19.13 -9.47 -1.08
N ASN A 240 19.10 -9.26 -2.38
CA ASN A 240 18.16 -8.33 -2.98
C ASN A 240 16.70 -8.80 -2.83
N LEU A 241 16.44 -10.11 -2.91
CA LEU A 241 15.13 -10.68 -2.60
C LEU A 241 14.70 -10.35 -1.16
N PHE A 242 15.60 -10.50 -0.20
CA PHE A 242 15.34 -10.14 1.20
C PHE A 242 15.04 -8.64 1.36
N CYS A 243 15.77 -7.76 0.67
CA CYS A 243 15.47 -6.32 0.68
C CYS A 243 14.07 -6.01 0.15
N VAL A 244 13.61 -6.72 -0.90
CA VAL A 244 12.23 -6.57 -1.39
C VAL A 244 11.22 -7.02 -0.34
N VAL A 245 11.45 -8.16 0.32
CA VAL A 245 10.60 -8.65 1.43
C VAL A 245 10.53 -7.62 2.54
N VAL A 246 11.65 -7.06 2.97
CA VAL A 246 11.71 -6.03 4.02
C VAL A 246 10.91 -4.80 3.60
N LEU A 247 11.19 -4.23 2.43
CA LEU A 247 10.49 -3.04 1.94
C LEU A 247 8.98 -3.25 1.90
N THR A 248 8.55 -4.35 1.29
CA THR A 248 7.12 -4.58 1.04
C THR A 248 6.36 -5.05 2.28
N SER A 249 7.01 -5.73 3.22
CA SER A 249 6.36 -6.20 4.45
C SER A 249 6.39 -5.15 5.57
N LEU A 250 7.55 -4.59 5.91
CA LEU A 250 7.64 -3.58 6.95
C LEU A 250 7.08 -2.22 6.49
N GLY A 251 7.05 -1.96 5.20
CA GLY A 251 6.43 -0.75 4.65
C GLY A 251 5.02 -0.54 5.13
N THR A 252 4.22 -1.61 5.21
CA THR A 252 2.82 -1.54 5.68
C THR A 252 2.66 -1.00 7.10
N TRP A 253 3.70 -1.10 7.95
CA TRP A 253 3.67 -0.64 9.35
C TRP A 253 3.84 0.87 9.49
N GLY A 254 4.47 1.52 8.50
CA GLY A 254 4.73 2.96 8.51
C GLY A 254 3.87 3.75 7.52
N LEU A 255 3.09 3.09 6.68
CA LEU A 255 2.26 3.76 5.69
C LEU A 255 0.94 4.27 6.30
N PRO A 256 0.65 5.59 6.21
CA PRO A 256 -0.52 6.19 6.86
C PRO A 256 -1.84 5.55 6.45
N GLN A 257 -2.04 5.25 5.15
CA GLN A 257 -3.26 4.62 4.63
C GLN A 257 -3.47 3.20 5.16
N MET A 258 -2.40 2.49 5.51
CA MET A 258 -2.48 1.15 6.12
C MET A 258 -2.82 1.25 7.60
N VAL A 259 -2.09 2.08 8.31
CA VAL A 259 -2.25 2.29 9.76
C VAL A 259 -3.62 2.87 10.09
N GLN A 260 -4.18 3.74 9.23
CA GLN A 260 -5.52 4.32 9.37
C GLN A 260 -6.63 3.28 9.48
N LYS A 261 -6.43 2.07 8.91
CA LYS A 261 -7.42 0.98 9.03
C LYS A 261 -7.58 0.53 10.49
N PHE A 262 -6.52 0.55 11.29
CA PHE A 262 -6.59 0.24 12.72
C PHE A 262 -7.31 1.34 13.53
N TYR A 263 -7.29 2.61 13.10
CA TYR A 263 -8.04 3.69 13.74
C TYR A 263 -9.56 3.50 13.59
N ALA A 264 -9.99 2.95 12.45
CA ALA A 264 -11.40 2.79 12.08
C ALA A 264 -12.09 1.57 12.72
N ILE A 265 -11.34 0.63 13.31
CA ILE A 265 -11.87 -0.63 13.86
C ILE A 265 -12.85 -0.35 14.99
N LYS A 266 -14.02 -1.03 14.95
CA LYS A 266 -15.10 -0.87 15.91
C LYS A 266 -14.71 -1.30 17.34
N ASP A 267 -14.13 -2.49 17.49
CA ASP A 267 -13.82 -3.08 18.80
C ASP A 267 -12.60 -4.01 18.75
N GLU A 268 -12.10 -4.42 19.92
CA GLU A 268 -10.93 -5.29 20.03
C GLU A 268 -11.17 -6.72 19.50
N ARG A 269 -12.41 -7.23 19.55
CA ARG A 269 -12.74 -8.55 19.02
C ARG A 269 -12.59 -8.58 17.51
N SER A 270 -12.90 -7.47 16.86
CA SER A 270 -12.72 -7.27 15.43
C SER A 270 -11.26 -7.41 14.98
N ILE A 271 -10.29 -7.15 15.87
CA ILE A 271 -8.86 -7.30 15.57
C ILE A 271 -8.49 -8.76 15.31
N LYS A 272 -8.97 -9.70 16.14
CA LYS A 272 -8.67 -11.14 15.96
C LYS A 272 -9.19 -11.66 14.61
N THR A 273 -10.44 -11.35 14.31
CA THR A 273 -11.05 -11.72 13.01
C THR A 273 -10.32 -11.03 11.86
N GLY A 274 -10.01 -9.74 12.02
CA GLY A 274 -9.25 -8.97 11.05
C GLY A 274 -7.88 -9.55 10.76
N THR A 275 -7.15 -9.97 11.79
CA THR A 275 -5.85 -10.64 11.67
C THR A 275 -5.92 -11.88 10.79
N VAL A 276 -6.86 -12.78 11.06
CA VAL A 276 -7.00 -14.04 10.31
C VAL A 276 -7.41 -13.76 8.86
N VAL A 277 -8.45 -12.95 8.67
CA VAL A 277 -9.01 -12.68 7.33
C VAL A 277 -8.00 -11.94 6.45
N SER A 278 -7.33 -10.90 6.97
CA SER A 278 -6.35 -10.15 6.18
C SER A 278 -5.09 -10.97 5.86
N THR A 279 -4.68 -11.87 6.78
CA THR A 279 -3.54 -12.75 6.54
C THR A 279 -3.85 -13.79 5.47
N LEU A 280 -5.03 -14.42 5.51
CA LEU A 280 -5.48 -15.33 4.46
C LEU A 280 -5.60 -14.62 3.12
N PHE A 281 -6.16 -13.40 3.12
CA PHE A 281 -6.24 -12.58 1.93
C PHE A 281 -4.84 -12.30 1.35
N ALA A 282 -3.89 -11.85 2.17
CA ALA A 282 -2.53 -11.58 1.74
C ALA A 282 -1.81 -12.83 1.22
N THR A 283 -2.02 -14.00 1.87
CA THR A 283 -1.45 -15.27 1.42
C THR A 283 -1.94 -15.65 0.03
N ILE A 284 -3.24 -15.55 -0.22
CA ILE A 284 -3.84 -15.94 -1.50
C ILE A 284 -3.53 -14.91 -2.58
N VAL A 285 -3.76 -13.61 -2.29
CA VAL A 285 -3.67 -12.57 -3.31
C VAL A 285 -2.22 -12.13 -3.53
N ALA A 286 -1.51 -11.67 -2.51
CA ALA A 286 -0.11 -11.28 -2.66
C ALA A 286 0.78 -12.49 -2.97
N GLY A 287 0.64 -13.58 -2.21
CA GLY A 287 1.33 -14.83 -2.45
C GLY A 287 1.11 -15.35 -3.86
N GLY A 288 -0.15 -15.39 -4.30
CA GLY A 288 -0.53 -15.82 -5.65
C GLY A 288 0.06 -14.96 -6.76
N CYS A 289 0.13 -13.64 -6.57
CA CYS A 289 0.71 -12.76 -7.59
C CYS A 289 2.21 -12.93 -7.77
N TYR A 290 2.97 -12.98 -6.67
CA TYR A 290 4.41 -13.23 -6.77
C TYR A 290 4.71 -14.65 -7.25
N PHE A 291 3.91 -15.63 -6.86
CA PHE A 291 3.98 -16.99 -7.39
C PHE A 291 3.76 -17.01 -8.91
N LEU A 292 2.69 -16.36 -9.39
CA LEU A 292 2.41 -16.24 -10.83
C LEU A 292 3.55 -15.52 -11.56
N GLY A 293 4.05 -14.42 -11.00
CA GLY A 293 5.17 -13.66 -11.52
C GLY A 293 6.44 -14.48 -11.68
N GLY A 294 6.66 -15.47 -10.79
CA GLY A 294 7.79 -16.40 -10.84
C GLY A 294 7.93 -17.16 -12.16
N PHE A 295 6.86 -17.30 -12.90
CA PHE A 295 6.84 -17.88 -14.25
C PHE A 295 7.03 -16.86 -15.38
N GLY A 296 7.30 -15.60 -15.05
CA GLY A 296 7.45 -14.51 -16.02
C GLY A 296 8.49 -14.77 -17.11
N ARG A 297 9.56 -15.51 -16.81
CA ARG A 297 10.59 -15.86 -17.82
C ARG A 297 10.08 -16.79 -18.93
N LEU A 298 8.99 -17.53 -18.70
CA LEU A 298 8.38 -18.39 -19.70
C LEU A 298 7.71 -17.62 -20.85
N THR A 299 7.52 -16.32 -20.69
CA THR A 299 6.95 -15.46 -21.75
C THR A 299 7.93 -15.17 -22.88
N GLY A 300 9.24 -15.26 -22.63
CA GLY A 300 10.26 -14.85 -23.58
C GLY A 300 10.32 -13.33 -23.80
N THR A 301 9.76 -12.52 -22.91
CA THR A 301 9.74 -11.04 -23.01
C THR A 301 11.16 -10.49 -23.10
N ASP A 302 11.43 -9.64 -24.07
CA ASP A 302 12.67 -8.86 -24.12
C ASP A 302 12.57 -7.63 -23.20
N VAL A 303 13.01 -7.81 -21.96
CA VAL A 303 12.95 -6.75 -20.94
C VAL A 303 13.83 -5.54 -21.25
N ALA A 304 14.81 -5.67 -22.16
CA ALA A 304 15.66 -4.56 -22.56
C ALA A 304 14.89 -3.55 -23.44
N THR A 305 14.01 -4.04 -24.29
CA THR A 305 13.20 -3.21 -25.20
C THR A 305 11.83 -2.87 -24.63
N GLU A 306 11.15 -3.83 -24.00
CA GLU A 306 9.75 -3.70 -23.55
C GLU A 306 9.62 -3.30 -22.08
N GLY A 307 10.67 -3.55 -21.29
CA GLY A 307 10.67 -3.30 -19.84
C GLY A 307 10.00 -4.41 -19.02
N PHE A 308 10.23 -4.40 -17.72
CA PHE A 308 9.69 -5.41 -16.78
C PHE A 308 8.16 -5.38 -16.67
N ASP A 309 7.55 -4.23 -16.93
CA ASP A 309 6.09 -4.06 -16.80
C ASP A 309 5.31 -4.74 -17.94
N ALA A 310 5.98 -5.26 -18.98
CA ALA A 310 5.37 -6.04 -20.06
C ALA A 310 5.23 -7.53 -19.72
N ILE A 311 5.95 -8.04 -18.73
CA ILE A 311 6.02 -9.48 -18.40
C ILE A 311 4.65 -10.06 -18.06
N ILE A 312 3.94 -9.45 -17.11
CA ILE A 312 2.63 -9.96 -16.70
C ILE A 312 1.59 -9.83 -17.80
N PRO A 313 1.46 -8.69 -18.52
CA PRO A 313 0.65 -8.64 -19.73
C PRO A 313 0.91 -9.79 -20.72
N HIS A 314 2.15 -10.08 -21.07
CA HIS A 314 2.49 -11.20 -21.97
C HIS A 314 2.12 -12.57 -21.38
N LEU A 315 2.30 -12.76 -20.07
CA LEU A 315 1.90 -13.99 -19.40
C LEU A 315 0.38 -14.24 -19.50
N LEU A 316 -0.40 -13.16 -19.54
CA LEU A 316 -1.87 -13.18 -19.61
C LEU A 316 -2.43 -13.18 -21.04
N GLU A 317 -1.62 -12.86 -22.05
CA GLU A 317 -2.07 -12.66 -23.43
C GLU A 317 -2.78 -13.91 -24.01
N LYS A 318 -2.32 -15.12 -23.63
CA LYS A 318 -2.86 -16.40 -24.09
C LYS A 318 -4.14 -16.82 -23.37
N LEU A 319 -4.67 -15.99 -22.46
CA LEU A 319 -5.90 -16.34 -21.74
C LEU A 319 -7.15 -16.19 -22.61
N PRO A 320 -8.16 -17.05 -22.43
CA PRO A 320 -9.47 -16.90 -23.08
C PRO A 320 -10.11 -15.55 -22.80
N ALA A 321 -10.90 -15.03 -23.73
CA ALA A 321 -11.50 -13.69 -23.65
C ALA A 321 -12.33 -13.45 -22.37
N ALA A 322 -13.01 -14.47 -21.85
CA ALA A 322 -13.76 -14.37 -20.59
C ALA A 322 -12.85 -14.18 -19.37
N LEU A 323 -11.74 -14.95 -19.31
CA LEU A 323 -10.75 -14.81 -18.25
C LEU A 323 -9.99 -13.49 -18.36
N MET A 324 -9.71 -13.02 -19.56
CA MET A 324 -9.13 -11.68 -19.76
C MET A 324 -10.06 -10.57 -19.21
N GLY A 325 -11.38 -10.72 -19.35
CA GLY A 325 -12.35 -9.83 -18.72
C GLY A 325 -12.26 -9.85 -17.18
N LEU A 326 -12.13 -11.05 -16.61
CA LEU A 326 -11.94 -11.22 -15.16
C LEU A 326 -10.60 -10.60 -14.69
N VAL A 327 -9.51 -10.76 -15.43
CA VAL A 327 -8.21 -10.13 -15.16
C VAL A 327 -8.33 -8.61 -15.13
N VAL A 328 -9.01 -8.03 -16.10
CA VAL A 328 -9.23 -6.58 -16.15
C VAL A 328 -9.95 -6.10 -14.88
N ILE A 329 -11.03 -6.78 -14.48
CA ILE A 329 -11.78 -6.41 -13.27
C ILE A 329 -10.96 -6.66 -12.00
N LEU A 330 -10.15 -7.72 -11.95
CA LEU A 330 -9.24 -7.98 -10.85
C LEU A 330 -8.24 -6.83 -10.66
N VAL A 331 -7.57 -6.41 -11.73
CA VAL A 331 -6.56 -5.35 -11.67
C VAL A 331 -7.20 -3.98 -11.43
N LEU A 332 -8.40 -3.74 -11.97
CA LEU A 332 -9.22 -2.58 -11.61
C LEU A 332 -9.54 -2.56 -10.13
N SER A 333 -10.03 -3.67 -9.59
CA SER A 333 -10.35 -3.82 -8.18
C SER A 333 -9.14 -3.52 -7.31
N ALA A 334 -7.99 -4.13 -7.64
CA ALA A 334 -6.73 -3.92 -6.95
C ALA A 334 -6.25 -2.46 -6.99
N SER A 335 -6.39 -1.80 -8.12
CA SER A 335 -5.93 -0.42 -8.29
C SER A 335 -6.86 0.59 -7.62
N MET A 336 -8.17 0.42 -7.79
CA MET A 336 -9.15 1.36 -7.25
C MET A 336 -9.22 1.33 -5.73
N SER A 337 -9.09 0.16 -5.10
CA SER A 337 -9.03 0.02 -3.63
C SER A 337 -7.83 0.76 -3.03
N THR A 338 -6.65 0.56 -3.62
CA THR A 338 -5.44 1.27 -3.19
C THR A 338 -5.57 2.76 -3.46
N LEU A 339 -5.99 3.14 -4.67
CA LEU A 339 -6.12 4.53 -5.09
C LEU A 339 -7.07 5.32 -4.18
N SER A 340 -8.24 4.77 -3.84
CA SER A 340 -9.19 5.40 -2.92
C SER A 340 -8.60 5.64 -1.53
N SER A 341 -7.83 4.69 -1.02
CA SER A 341 -7.15 4.83 0.27
C SER A 341 -6.06 5.90 0.25
N LEU A 342 -5.27 5.99 -0.84
CA LEU A 342 -4.22 7.00 -1.00
C LEU A 342 -4.80 8.41 -1.10
N VAL A 343 -5.82 8.61 -1.94
CA VAL A 343 -6.40 9.94 -2.16
C VAL A 343 -7.16 10.43 -0.92
N LEU A 344 -7.84 9.54 -0.21
CA LEU A 344 -8.53 9.87 1.04
C LEU A 344 -7.52 10.25 2.13
N THR A 345 -6.47 9.46 2.31
CA THR A 345 -5.43 9.72 3.32
C THR A 345 -4.68 11.01 3.02
N SER A 346 -4.24 11.21 1.77
CA SER A 346 -3.50 12.42 1.37
C SER A 346 -4.32 13.69 1.54
N SER A 347 -5.58 13.68 1.07
CA SER A 347 -6.46 14.85 1.15
C SER A 347 -6.89 15.18 2.58
N SER A 348 -7.23 14.17 3.39
CA SER A 348 -7.61 14.36 4.79
C SER A 348 -6.43 14.86 5.63
N THR A 349 -5.25 14.25 5.46
CA THR A 349 -4.03 14.64 6.16
C THR A 349 -3.65 16.08 5.83
N LEU A 350 -3.59 16.45 4.56
CA LEU A 350 -3.26 17.83 4.18
C LEU A 350 -4.27 18.84 4.73
N THR A 351 -5.56 18.51 4.73
CA THR A 351 -6.61 19.42 5.21
C THR A 351 -6.60 19.55 6.73
N ILE A 352 -6.57 18.42 7.46
CA ILE A 352 -6.68 18.42 8.93
C ILE A 352 -5.38 18.88 9.58
N ASP A 353 -4.24 18.44 9.02
CA ASP A 353 -2.96 18.54 9.70
C ASP A 353 -2.11 19.74 9.25
N PHE A 354 -2.40 20.29 8.06
CA PHE A 354 -1.69 21.45 7.54
C PHE A 354 -2.63 22.66 7.29
N ILE A 355 -3.65 22.52 6.43
CA ILE A 355 -4.48 23.66 6.02
C ILE A 355 -5.25 24.25 7.20
N LYS A 356 -5.91 23.40 8.00
CA LYS A 356 -6.68 23.86 9.16
C LYS A 356 -5.81 24.59 10.19
N PRO A 357 -4.71 24.02 10.71
CA PRO A 357 -3.94 24.70 11.76
C PRO A 357 -3.14 25.90 11.30
N VAL A 358 -2.72 25.96 10.01
CA VAL A 358 -1.84 27.01 9.49
C VAL A 358 -2.62 28.12 8.77
N ILE A 359 -3.55 27.74 7.90
CA ILE A 359 -4.22 28.69 6.98
C ILE A 359 -5.59 29.13 7.52
N ALA A 360 -6.36 28.20 8.09
CA ALA A 360 -7.74 28.49 8.49
C ALA A 360 -8.13 27.86 9.85
N PRO A 361 -7.54 28.34 10.97
CA PRO A 361 -7.73 27.73 12.30
C PRO A 361 -9.20 27.67 12.78
N LYS A 362 -10.02 28.60 12.31
CA LYS A 362 -11.45 28.70 12.68
C LYS A 362 -12.40 27.97 11.72
N MET A 363 -11.85 27.07 10.86
CA MET A 363 -12.61 26.33 9.87
C MET A 363 -13.60 25.35 10.55
N ASP A 364 -14.88 25.46 10.19
CA ASP A 364 -15.92 24.54 10.61
C ASP A 364 -15.83 23.17 9.89
N GLU A 365 -16.53 22.17 10.40
CA GLU A 365 -16.45 20.80 9.85
C GLU A 365 -16.95 20.71 8.40
N LYS A 366 -17.98 21.48 8.03
CA LYS A 366 -18.50 21.48 6.66
C LYS A 366 -17.47 22.00 5.66
N LYS A 367 -16.77 23.09 6.02
CA LYS A 367 -15.67 23.62 5.21
C LYS A 367 -14.48 22.68 5.16
N GLN A 368 -14.16 21.98 6.27
CA GLN A 368 -13.12 20.96 6.28
C GLN A 368 -13.41 19.85 5.27
N ILE A 369 -14.64 19.30 5.27
CA ILE A 369 -15.05 18.27 4.30
C ILE A 369 -14.99 18.80 2.86
N LEU A 370 -15.43 20.03 2.64
CA LEU A 370 -15.35 20.63 1.30
C LEU A 370 -13.91 20.76 0.83
N ILE A 371 -13.01 21.25 1.68
CA ILE A 371 -11.58 21.39 1.36
C ILE A 371 -10.94 20.02 1.15
N MET A 372 -11.26 19.02 1.97
CA MET A 372 -10.78 17.64 1.74
C MET A 372 -11.19 17.14 0.34
N ARG A 373 -12.42 17.39 -0.08
CA ARG A 373 -12.88 17.02 -1.43
C ARG A 373 -12.11 17.77 -2.53
N VAL A 374 -11.83 19.05 -2.35
CA VAL A 374 -11.03 19.83 -3.29
C VAL A 374 -9.59 19.32 -3.35
N MET A 375 -8.97 19.06 -2.18
CA MET A 375 -7.60 18.50 -2.10
C MET A 375 -7.53 17.11 -2.72
N LEU A 376 -8.58 16.30 -2.60
CA LEU A 376 -8.69 15.00 -3.24
C LEU A 376 -8.66 15.14 -4.78
N VAL A 377 -9.45 16.05 -5.34
CA VAL A 377 -9.43 16.31 -6.79
C VAL A 377 -8.05 16.79 -7.23
N MET A 378 -7.44 17.71 -6.49
CA MET A 378 -6.11 18.23 -6.79
C MET A 378 -5.06 17.12 -6.76
N PHE A 379 -5.07 16.27 -5.73
CA PHE A 379 -4.13 15.16 -5.60
C PHE A 379 -4.26 14.15 -6.75
N VAL A 380 -5.49 13.78 -7.10
CA VAL A 380 -5.78 12.88 -8.23
C VAL A 380 -5.29 13.49 -9.54
N ALA A 381 -5.58 14.78 -9.80
CA ALA A 381 -5.17 15.47 -11.01
C ALA A 381 -3.64 15.55 -11.13
N VAL A 382 -2.93 15.95 -10.07
CA VAL A 382 -1.46 16.01 -10.07
C VAL A 382 -0.86 14.62 -10.32
N SER A 383 -1.37 13.59 -9.65
CA SER A 383 -0.88 12.21 -9.84
C SER A 383 -1.11 11.69 -11.25
N ALA A 384 -2.27 12.00 -11.84
CA ALA A 384 -2.58 11.62 -13.22
C ALA A 384 -1.67 12.33 -14.24
N VAL A 385 -1.41 13.62 -14.05
CA VAL A 385 -0.48 14.40 -14.90
C VAL A 385 0.92 13.80 -14.84
N ILE A 386 1.41 13.49 -13.62
CA ILE A 386 2.72 12.86 -13.44
C ILE A 386 2.78 11.49 -14.13
N ALA A 387 1.74 10.67 -14.01
CA ALA A 387 1.68 9.38 -14.70
C ALA A 387 1.77 9.53 -16.22
N ILE A 388 1.05 10.51 -16.79
CA ILE A 388 1.07 10.79 -18.23
C ILE A 388 2.47 11.28 -18.69
N VAL A 389 3.08 12.18 -17.94
CA VAL A 389 4.43 12.70 -18.24
C VAL A 389 5.48 11.58 -18.18
N GLN A 390 5.42 10.73 -17.15
CA GLN A 390 6.35 9.60 -17.00
C GLN A 390 6.24 8.56 -18.11
N TYR A 391 5.01 8.24 -18.50
CA TYR A 391 4.79 7.32 -19.62
C TYR A 391 5.43 7.83 -20.92
N SER A 392 5.36 9.13 -21.14
CA SER A 392 5.96 9.77 -22.32
C SER A 392 7.49 9.82 -22.27
N SER A 393 8.09 9.91 -21.09
CA SER A 393 9.54 10.10 -20.90
C SER A 393 10.32 8.81 -20.64
N ARG A 394 9.66 7.66 -20.38
CA ARG A 394 10.27 6.36 -20.07
C ARG A 394 11.28 6.38 -18.91
N ILE A 395 11.17 7.32 -17.97
CA ILE A 395 12.20 7.61 -16.96
C ILE A 395 12.27 6.56 -15.85
N THR A 396 11.15 5.89 -15.48
CA THR A 396 11.13 4.95 -14.35
C THR A 396 10.15 3.80 -14.52
N PHE A 397 10.52 2.62 -14.01
CA PHE A 397 9.63 1.46 -13.90
C PHE A 397 8.64 1.65 -12.74
N ILE A 398 7.47 1.02 -12.83
CA ILE A 398 6.39 1.07 -11.82
C ILE A 398 6.91 0.73 -10.41
N ALA A 399 7.69 -0.35 -10.29
CA ALA A 399 8.23 -0.79 -9.01
C ALA A 399 9.17 0.21 -8.33
N GLN A 400 9.93 0.99 -9.10
CA GLN A 400 10.85 1.99 -8.56
C GLN A 400 10.10 3.17 -7.94
N LEU A 401 9.02 3.64 -8.58
CA LEU A 401 8.20 4.73 -8.04
C LEU A 401 7.57 4.38 -6.69
N MET A 402 7.04 3.17 -6.58
CA MET A 402 6.54 2.66 -5.31
C MET A 402 7.67 2.56 -4.28
N GLY A 403 8.85 2.07 -4.69
CA GLY A 403 10.03 1.94 -3.82
C GLY A 403 10.44 3.28 -3.22
N VAL A 404 10.47 4.36 -4.02
CA VAL A 404 10.76 5.72 -3.55
C VAL A 404 9.72 6.19 -2.55
N SER A 405 8.44 6.03 -2.86
CA SER A 405 7.34 6.45 -1.99
C SER A 405 7.35 5.70 -0.65
N TRP A 406 7.39 4.37 -0.71
CA TRP A 406 7.35 3.53 0.50
C TRP A 406 8.60 3.68 1.34
N GLY A 407 9.77 3.75 0.70
CA GLY A 407 11.03 3.98 1.38
C GLY A 407 11.06 5.29 2.15
N ALA A 408 10.57 6.38 1.56
CA ALA A 408 10.52 7.69 2.20
C ALA A 408 9.52 7.73 3.35
N ILE A 409 8.28 7.30 3.11
CA ILE A 409 7.20 7.39 4.11
C ILE A 409 7.44 6.41 5.26
N ALA A 410 7.62 5.12 4.97
CA ALA A 410 7.83 4.14 6.01
C ALA A 410 9.22 4.26 6.65
N GLY A 411 10.24 4.66 5.90
CA GLY A 411 11.55 5.02 6.47
C GLY A 411 11.51 6.16 7.46
N ALA A 412 10.61 7.13 7.26
CA ALA A 412 10.39 8.23 8.19
C ALA A 412 9.49 7.83 9.38
N PHE A 413 8.40 7.10 9.15
CA PHE A 413 7.30 6.99 10.12
C PHE A 413 7.22 5.66 10.85
N LEU A 414 7.71 4.54 10.29
CA LEU A 414 7.61 3.22 10.90
C LEU A 414 8.16 3.21 12.33
N ALA A 415 9.41 3.62 12.51
CA ALA A 415 10.05 3.58 13.82
C ALA A 415 9.44 4.56 14.82
N PRO A 416 9.22 5.86 14.49
CA PRO A 416 8.52 6.79 15.37
C PRO A 416 7.11 6.33 15.75
N PHE A 417 6.38 5.73 14.82
CA PHE A 417 5.05 5.21 15.09
C PHE A 417 5.09 3.98 16.00
N LEU A 418 5.89 2.97 15.65
CA LEU A 418 6.04 1.75 16.43
C LEU A 418 6.51 2.03 17.85
N TYR A 419 7.60 2.77 18.02
CA TYR A 419 8.11 3.12 19.35
C TYR A 419 7.18 4.08 20.09
N GLY A 420 6.42 4.91 19.38
CA GLY A 420 5.37 5.72 19.94
C GLY A 420 4.28 4.92 20.64
N LEU A 421 3.95 3.73 20.11
CA LEU A 421 2.97 2.81 20.68
C LEU A 421 3.51 1.96 21.86
N TYR A 422 4.82 1.68 21.87
CA TYR A 422 5.40 0.68 22.77
C TYR A 422 6.37 1.24 23.80
N TRP A 423 7.08 2.31 23.48
CA TRP A 423 8.18 2.78 24.29
C TRP A 423 7.96 4.20 24.81
N LYS A 424 7.75 4.31 26.12
CA LYS A 424 7.46 5.58 26.81
C LYS A 424 8.58 6.64 26.64
N LYS A 425 9.82 6.21 26.42
CA LYS A 425 11.01 7.08 26.38
C LYS A 425 11.35 7.67 24.99
N THR A 426 10.57 7.36 23.95
CA THR A 426 10.79 7.90 22.60
C THR A 426 10.69 9.42 22.60
N THR A 427 11.68 10.09 22.02
CA THR A 427 11.81 11.56 22.07
C THR A 427 11.43 12.25 20.76
N VAL A 428 11.06 13.54 20.84
CA VAL A 428 10.76 14.37 19.66
C VAL A 428 11.97 14.45 18.72
N THR A 429 13.19 14.61 19.30
CA THR A 429 14.44 14.68 18.51
C THR A 429 14.66 13.39 17.71
N ALA A 430 14.40 12.23 18.31
CA ALA A 430 14.53 10.96 17.60
C ALA A 430 13.53 10.84 16.44
N CYS A 431 12.30 11.33 16.62
CA CYS A 431 11.31 11.37 15.54
C CYS A 431 11.78 12.27 14.39
N TRP A 432 12.31 13.46 14.69
CA TRP A 432 12.87 14.34 13.67
C TRP A 432 14.06 13.73 12.94
N THR A 433 14.98 13.11 13.66
CA THR A 433 16.12 12.42 13.05
C THR A 433 15.65 11.33 12.09
N CYS A 434 14.62 10.56 12.48
CA CYS A 434 14.06 9.52 11.61
C CYS A 434 13.34 10.12 10.39
N PHE A 435 12.60 11.21 10.54
CA PHE A 435 11.94 11.88 9.41
C PHE A 435 12.97 12.38 8.39
N ILE A 436 14.05 13.03 8.85
CA ILE A 436 15.15 13.50 8.00
C ILE A 436 15.88 12.32 7.36
N TRP A 437 16.16 11.25 8.12
CA TRP A 437 16.79 10.05 7.62
C TRP A 437 16.01 9.41 6.50
N GLY A 438 14.74 9.04 6.73
CA GLY A 438 13.92 8.31 5.77
C GLY A 438 13.66 9.12 4.49
N THR A 439 13.22 10.37 4.64
CA THR A 439 12.96 11.24 3.48
C THR A 439 14.23 11.68 2.78
N GLY A 440 15.29 12.02 3.54
CA GLY A 440 16.55 12.50 3.02
C GLY A 440 17.27 11.46 2.17
N ILE A 441 17.43 10.23 2.70
CA ILE A 441 18.14 9.15 1.99
C ILE A 441 17.40 8.76 0.68
N MET A 442 16.08 8.73 0.70
CA MET A 442 15.28 8.41 -0.48
C MET A 442 15.29 9.54 -1.51
N THR A 443 15.25 10.80 -1.06
CA THR A 443 15.38 11.95 -1.95
C THR A 443 16.76 11.98 -2.61
N LEU A 444 17.84 11.75 -1.84
CA LEU A 444 19.18 11.65 -2.39
C LEU A 444 19.33 10.49 -3.37
N ASN A 445 18.75 9.32 -3.08
CA ASN A 445 18.74 8.18 -4.01
C ASN A 445 18.02 8.54 -5.32
N PHE A 446 16.86 9.19 -5.22
CA PHE A 446 16.10 9.66 -6.39
C PHE A 446 16.91 10.66 -7.23
N ILE A 447 17.56 11.65 -6.58
CA ILE A 447 18.43 12.63 -7.24
C ILE A 447 19.61 11.94 -7.94
N SER A 448 20.27 11.00 -7.24
CA SER A 448 21.38 10.22 -7.80
C SER A 448 20.98 9.45 -9.06
N ASN A 449 19.84 8.77 -9.01
CA ASN A 449 19.37 7.93 -10.12
C ASN A 449 18.84 8.76 -11.30
N THR A 450 18.29 9.96 -11.05
CA THR A 450 17.69 10.80 -12.10
C THR A 450 18.72 11.68 -12.79
N TRP A 451 19.62 12.29 -12.04
CA TRP A 451 20.58 13.27 -12.56
C TRP A 451 22.04 12.80 -12.57
N GLY A 452 22.34 11.66 -11.94
CA GLY A 452 23.69 11.10 -11.93
C GLY A 452 24.75 11.95 -11.23
N LEU A 453 24.33 12.90 -10.36
CA LEU A 453 25.21 13.87 -9.70
C LEU A 453 26.24 13.19 -8.76
N PHE A 454 25.91 12.05 -8.22
CA PHE A 454 26.77 11.20 -7.39
C PHE A 454 26.29 9.75 -7.45
N LYS A 455 27.13 8.81 -7.00
CA LYS A 455 26.76 7.39 -6.96
C LYS A 455 26.57 6.93 -5.53
N PHE A 456 25.42 6.31 -5.26
CA PHE A 456 25.22 5.56 -4.02
C PHE A 456 26.07 4.29 -4.02
N PRO A 457 26.39 3.75 -2.82
CA PRO A 457 26.94 2.40 -2.70
C PRO A 457 26.09 1.39 -3.47
N ALA A 458 26.71 0.40 -4.09
CA ALA A 458 26.05 -0.56 -4.98
C ALA A 458 24.76 -1.16 -4.37
N VAL A 459 24.83 -1.50 -3.07
CA VAL A 459 23.71 -2.04 -2.30
C VAL A 459 22.50 -1.09 -2.23
N MET A 460 22.72 0.22 -2.27
CA MET A 460 21.70 1.25 -2.08
C MET A 460 21.33 1.99 -3.37
N GLN A 461 21.85 1.59 -4.52
CA GLN A 461 21.50 2.21 -5.81
C GLN A 461 20.02 1.97 -6.14
N SER A 462 19.52 0.76 -5.91
CA SER A 462 18.10 0.47 -6.09
C SER A 462 17.25 1.23 -5.07
N PRO A 463 16.19 1.95 -5.47
CA PRO A 463 15.23 2.56 -4.54
C PRO A 463 14.63 1.55 -3.55
N ILE A 464 14.53 0.30 -3.94
CA ILE A 464 13.98 -0.79 -3.11
C ILE A 464 14.92 -1.11 -1.96
N ASN A 465 16.19 -1.34 -2.26
CA ASN A 465 17.21 -1.61 -1.23
C ASN A 465 17.42 -0.38 -0.34
N CYS A 466 17.48 0.80 -0.94
CA CYS A 466 17.57 2.06 -0.22
C CYS A 466 16.40 2.24 0.75
N GLY A 467 15.18 1.92 0.33
CA GLY A 467 13.98 1.93 1.16
C GLY A 467 14.03 0.93 2.32
N ALA A 468 14.51 -0.30 2.06
CA ALA A 468 14.72 -1.28 3.12
C ALA A 468 15.74 -0.78 4.16
N VAL A 469 16.86 -0.20 3.71
CA VAL A 469 17.88 0.43 4.59
C VAL A 469 17.28 1.62 5.35
N ALA A 470 16.44 2.44 4.72
CA ALA A 470 15.77 3.56 5.38
C ALA A 470 14.90 3.09 6.56
N MET A 471 14.10 2.02 6.36
CA MET A 471 13.23 1.45 7.40
C MET A 471 14.02 0.82 8.54
N VAL A 472 14.97 -0.06 8.22
CA VAL A 472 15.80 -0.74 9.23
C VAL A 472 16.67 0.28 9.98
N GLY A 473 17.25 1.25 9.27
CA GLY A 473 18.01 2.34 9.86
C GLY A 473 17.16 3.16 10.83
N GLY A 474 15.93 3.48 10.48
CA GLY A 474 14.98 4.17 11.37
C GLY A 474 14.73 3.42 12.68
N LEU A 475 14.55 2.08 12.61
CA LEU A 475 14.38 1.23 13.79
C LEU A 475 15.59 1.24 14.72
N ILE A 476 16.78 1.47 14.20
CA ILE A 476 18.04 1.58 14.97
C ILE A 476 18.25 3.01 15.48
N ILE A 477 18.02 4.01 14.64
CA ILE A 477 18.26 5.43 14.94
C ILE A 477 17.36 5.94 16.07
N VAL A 478 16.06 5.59 16.02
CA VAL A 478 15.09 6.13 17.01
C VAL A 478 15.44 5.73 18.45
N PRO A 479 15.73 4.47 18.78
CA PRO A 479 16.17 4.11 20.13
C PRO A 479 17.46 4.78 20.53
N ILE A 480 18.48 4.77 19.67
CA ILE A 480 19.79 5.35 19.99
C ILE A 480 19.63 6.84 20.30
N VAL A 481 19.01 7.61 19.41
CA VAL A 481 18.84 9.07 19.62
C VAL A 481 17.97 9.37 20.85
N SER A 482 16.95 8.54 21.11
CA SER A 482 16.09 8.71 22.29
C SER A 482 16.83 8.52 23.62
N LEU A 483 17.88 7.71 23.66
CA LEU A 483 18.69 7.51 24.87
C LEU A 483 19.53 8.75 25.23
N PHE A 484 19.96 9.52 24.22
CA PHE A 484 20.86 10.66 24.39
C PHE A 484 20.17 12.03 24.33
N THR A 485 18.86 12.08 24.12
CA THR A 485 18.11 13.34 23.98
C THR A 485 17.13 13.56 25.13
N LYS A 486 16.62 14.81 25.24
CA LYS A 486 15.70 15.23 26.30
C LYS A 486 14.47 14.31 26.33
N LYS A 487 14.24 13.70 27.49
CA LYS A 487 13.09 12.81 27.71
C LYS A 487 11.77 13.56 27.57
N PRO A 488 10.70 12.89 27.07
CA PRO A 488 9.38 13.47 27.00
C PRO A 488 8.81 13.71 28.41
N ASP A 489 7.75 14.52 28.49
CA ASP A 489 6.97 14.73 29.71
C ASP A 489 6.36 13.42 30.17
N GLN A 490 6.90 12.86 31.26
CA GLN A 490 6.52 11.53 31.75
C GLN A 490 5.05 11.46 32.15
N LYS A 491 4.50 12.53 32.78
CA LYS A 491 3.11 12.56 33.20
C LYS A 491 2.15 12.40 32.02
N LYS A 492 2.36 13.17 30.95
CA LYS A 492 1.55 13.08 29.73
C LYS A 492 1.67 11.72 29.03
N VAL A 493 2.88 11.14 29.06
CA VAL A 493 3.12 9.84 28.45
C VAL A 493 2.45 8.73 29.25
N GLU A 494 2.51 8.78 30.58
CA GLU A 494 1.83 7.82 31.46
C GLU A 494 0.30 7.90 31.33
N GLU A 495 -0.24 9.11 31.30
CA GLU A 495 -1.66 9.35 31.02
C GLU A 495 -2.09 8.71 29.68
N ALA A 496 -1.34 8.96 28.60
CA ALA A 496 -1.64 8.36 27.30
C ALA A 496 -1.53 6.83 27.28
N PHE A 497 -0.58 6.25 28.04
CA PHE A 497 -0.37 4.80 28.09
C PHE A 497 -1.31 4.07 29.04
N SER A 498 -2.04 4.78 29.92
CA SER A 498 -3.03 4.17 30.84
C SER A 498 -4.11 3.40 30.10
N CYS A 499 -4.48 3.80 28.88
CA CYS A 499 -5.45 3.11 28.04
C CYS A 499 -5.12 1.63 27.75
N TYR A 500 -3.85 1.21 27.93
CA TYR A 500 -3.46 -0.19 27.76
C TYR A 500 -3.72 -1.07 29.01
N GLU A 501 -3.89 -0.45 30.17
CA GLU A 501 -4.09 -1.10 31.46
C GLU A 501 -5.59 -1.20 31.84
N GLU A 502 -6.46 -0.49 31.12
CA GLU A 502 -7.90 -0.56 31.33
C GLU A 502 -8.44 -1.94 30.95
N THR A 503 -8.76 -2.74 31.95
CA THR A 503 -9.52 -3.98 31.82
C THR A 503 -11.00 -3.66 31.86
N VAL A 504 -11.70 -3.78 30.73
CA VAL A 504 -13.17 -3.79 30.74
C VAL A 504 -13.61 -5.08 31.38
N THR A 505 -14.07 -5.02 32.64
CA THR A 505 -14.80 -6.10 33.28
C THR A 505 -16.12 -6.27 32.53
N VAL A 506 -16.15 -7.21 31.60
CA VAL A 506 -17.41 -7.65 31.00
C VAL A 506 -18.15 -8.43 32.07
N ALA A 507 -19.28 -7.89 32.54
CA ALA A 507 -20.17 -8.64 33.41
C ALA A 507 -20.42 -10.01 32.76
N HIS A 508 -20.11 -11.09 33.50
CA HIS A 508 -20.43 -12.44 33.06
C HIS A 508 -21.93 -12.48 32.76
N ARG A 509 -22.30 -12.67 31.49
CA ARG A 509 -23.64 -13.11 31.17
C ARG A 509 -23.79 -14.45 31.89
N LYS A 510 -24.64 -14.51 32.91
CA LYS A 510 -25.07 -15.79 33.49
C LYS A 510 -25.50 -16.65 32.32
N ALA A 511 -24.97 -17.88 32.26
CA ALA A 511 -25.46 -18.87 31.33
C ALA A 511 -26.99 -18.89 31.44
N LEU A 512 -27.67 -18.96 30.34
CA LEU A 512 -29.09 -19.18 30.28
C LEU A 512 -29.33 -20.55 30.94
N ASP A 513 -29.90 -20.56 32.17
CA ASP A 513 -30.60 -21.71 32.67
C ASP A 513 -31.89 -21.89 31.88
#